data_5d8fa4c97939c59a21ff593d133e0bee
#
_entry.id   5d8fa4c97939c59a21ff593d133e0bee
#
_cell.length_a   1.000
_cell.length_b   1.000
_cell.length_c   1.000
_cell.angle_alpha   90.00
_cell.angle_beta   90.00
_cell.angle_gamma   90.00
#
_symmetry.space_group_name_H-M   'P 1'
#
loop_
_entity.id
_entity.type
_entity.pdbx_description
1 polymer ?
#
loop_
_entity_poly.entity_id
_entity_poly.type
_entity_poly.pdbx_seq_one_letter_code
_entity_poly.pdbx_strand_id
1 'polypeptide(L)'
;MQTDIFDVVIVGSGASGGTLASHLARRGVKVAIVEGGPRVNTRTDFNTHAMPFDFPTRQVPTMRPGKVGFDSERSRGVGGKTMLLNAVALRLSQRDFKGRTFEGAGEDWPIGYKDIAPYYDTIEREVGVCGNRDGLEDLPDGIFLPPVPLKCSDEILRRAARSLGGQVIHVRKATLTVPTKTRLACHFCGNCMAGCDVVAKYNSADVHIAPAEQSGRVTV
;
A
#
# COMPACT_ATOMS: atom_id res chain seq x y z
N MET A 1 -3.84 -36.23 -14.14
CA MET A 1 -3.61 -34.84 -13.71
C MET A 1 -3.29 -34.87 -12.23
N GLN A 2 -2.14 -34.37 -11.85
CA GLN A 2 -1.80 -34.25 -10.43
C GLN A 2 -2.58 -33.09 -9.88
N THR A 3 -3.49 -33.33 -8.94
CA THR A 3 -4.29 -32.27 -8.32
C THR A 3 -3.47 -31.63 -7.21
N ASP A 4 -3.05 -30.40 -7.39
CA ASP A 4 -2.40 -29.66 -6.31
C ASP A 4 -3.40 -29.37 -5.20
N ILE A 5 -3.07 -29.74 -3.98
CA ILE A 5 -3.85 -29.47 -2.78
C ILE A 5 -3.24 -28.28 -2.06
N PHE A 6 -4.05 -27.29 -1.73
CA PHE A 6 -3.69 -26.12 -0.96
C PHE A 6 -4.42 -26.10 0.37
N ASP A 7 -3.75 -25.61 1.40
CA ASP A 7 -4.35 -25.44 2.73
C ASP A 7 -5.29 -24.23 2.78
N VAL A 8 -4.95 -23.17 2.01
CA VAL A 8 -5.69 -21.90 1.98
C VAL A 8 -5.80 -21.39 0.55
N VAL A 9 -6.98 -20.88 0.19
CA VAL A 9 -7.22 -20.15 -1.05
C VAL A 9 -7.54 -18.68 -0.71
N ILE A 10 -6.79 -17.76 -1.33
CA ILE A 10 -6.97 -16.31 -1.16
C ILE A 10 -7.49 -15.73 -2.47
N VAL A 11 -8.55 -14.93 -2.41
CA VAL A 11 -9.11 -14.24 -3.57
C VAL A 11 -8.57 -12.82 -3.62
N GLY A 12 -7.80 -12.52 -4.65
CA GLY A 12 -7.13 -11.24 -4.89
C GLY A 12 -5.73 -11.15 -4.28
N SER A 13 -4.82 -10.62 -5.06
CA SER A 13 -3.37 -10.49 -4.77
C SER A 13 -2.95 -9.09 -4.31
N GLY A 14 -3.91 -8.22 -3.99
CA GLY A 14 -3.65 -6.86 -3.52
C GLY A 14 -2.93 -6.80 -2.17
N ALA A 15 -2.93 -5.63 -1.53
CA ALA A 15 -2.21 -5.40 -0.27
C ALA A 15 -2.53 -6.46 0.78
N SER A 16 -3.81 -6.73 1.04
CA SER A 16 -4.23 -7.68 2.08
C SER A 16 -3.92 -9.12 1.69
N GLY A 17 -4.32 -9.55 0.48
CA GLY A 17 -4.14 -10.94 0.04
C GLY A 17 -2.67 -11.32 -0.08
N GLY A 18 -1.84 -10.47 -0.66
CA GLY A 18 -0.40 -10.72 -0.77
C GLY A 18 0.31 -10.76 0.58
N THR A 19 -0.02 -9.83 1.49
CA THR A 19 0.51 -9.85 2.85
C THR A 19 0.11 -11.13 3.58
N LEU A 20 -1.17 -11.52 3.54
CA LEU A 20 -1.66 -12.74 4.17
C LEU A 20 -0.95 -13.97 3.60
N ALA A 21 -0.86 -14.09 2.27
CA ALA A 21 -0.18 -15.20 1.61
C ALA A 21 1.28 -15.33 2.05
N SER A 22 2.01 -14.20 2.08
CA SER A 22 3.40 -14.15 2.52
C SER A 22 3.58 -14.61 3.98
N HIS A 23 2.72 -14.13 4.87
CA HIS A 23 2.76 -14.52 6.28
C HIS A 23 2.40 -15.98 6.52
N LEU A 24 1.44 -16.53 5.79
CA LEU A 24 1.07 -17.93 5.84
C LEU A 24 2.19 -18.84 5.28
N ALA A 25 2.78 -18.44 4.14
CA ALA A 25 3.89 -19.16 3.54
C ALA A 25 5.11 -19.29 4.48
N ARG A 26 5.45 -18.22 5.18
CA ARG A 26 6.53 -18.22 6.21
C ARG A 26 6.24 -19.18 7.38
N ARG A 27 4.97 -19.53 7.59
CA ARG A 27 4.54 -20.52 8.59
C ARG A 27 4.39 -21.93 8.01
N GLY A 28 4.80 -22.14 6.75
CA GLY A 28 4.77 -23.45 6.08
C GLY A 28 3.44 -23.81 5.42
N VAL A 29 2.44 -22.92 5.46
CA VAL A 29 1.12 -23.12 4.86
C VAL A 29 1.21 -23.03 3.33
N LYS A 30 0.56 -23.96 2.62
CA LYS A 30 0.49 -23.99 1.15
C LYS A 30 -0.72 -23.17 0.68
N VAL A 31 -0.47 -22.10 -0.07
CA VAL A 31 -1.49 -21.09 -0.40
C VAL A 31 -1.67 -20.99 -1.91
N ALA A 32 -2.93 -20.98 -2.38
CA ALA A 32 -3.29 -20.54 -3.71
C ALA A 32 -3.84 -19.10 -3.65
N ILE A 33 -3.41 -18.25 -4.57
CA ILE A 33 -4.00 -16.94 -4.79
C ILE A 33 -4.75 -16.97 -6.12
N VAL A 34 -6.03 -16.61 -6.10
CA VAL A 34 -6.83 -16.44 -7.32
C VAL A 34 -6.87 -14.96 -7.66
N GLU A 35 -6.25 -14.59 -8.77
CA GLU A 35 -6.15 -13.21 -9.25
C GLU A 35 -6.82 -13.06 -10.62
N GLY A 36 -7.58 -11.98 -10.80
CA GLY A 36 -8.37 -11.74 -12.02
C GLY A 36 -7.61 -11.06 -13.16
N GLY A 37 -6.33 -10.71 -12.98
CA GLY A 37 -5.55 -10.00 -13.98
C GLY A 37 -4.11 -10.50 -14.14
N PRO A 38 -3.39 -10.00 -15.15
CA PRO A 38 -2.06 -10.47 -15.49
C PRO A 38 -1.00 -10.03 -14.47
N ARG A 39 0.15 -10.70 -14.54
CA ARG A 39 1.36 -10.23 -13.87
C ARG A 39 2.02 -9.14 -14.70
N VAL A 40 2.37 -8.05 -14.04
CA VAL A 40 3.11 -6.92 -14.61
C VAL A 40 4.54 -6.95 -14.08
N ASN A 41 5.50 -6.81 -14.97
CA ASN A 41 6.90 -6.65 -14.60
C ASN A 41 7.19 -5.16 -14.39
N THR A 42 7.52 -4.78 -13.16
CA THR A 42 7.74 -3.38 -12.78
C THR A 42 8.90 -2.70 -13.51
N ARG A 43 9.86 -3.49 -14.03
CA ARG A 43 11.05 -2.95 -14.72
C ARG A 43 10.85 -2.76 -16.20
N THR A 44 9.98 -3.55 -16.84
CA THR A 44 9.80 -3.54 -18.29
C THR A 44 8.48 -2.96 -18.74
N ASP A 45 7.43 -3.14 -17.92
CA ASP A 45 6.07 -2.82 -18.32
C ASP A 45 5.61 -1.45 -17.79
N PHE A 46 6.33 -0.90 -16.80
CA PHE A 46 6.07 0.46 -16.32
C PHE A 46 6.75 1.50 -17.18
N ASN A 47 5.98 2.51 -17.53
CA ASN A 47 6.45 3.69 -18.21
C ASN A 47 6.08 4.92 -17.38
N THR A 48 7.08 5.56 -16.78
CA THR A 48 6.88 6.73 -15.92
C THR A 48 6.39 7.97 -16.67
N HIS A 49 6.42 7.95 -18.00
CA HIS A 49 5.83 9.00 -18.85
C HIS A 49 4.38 8.71 -19.24
N ALA A 50 3.89 7.47 -19.06
CA ALA A 50 2.50 7.14 -19.29
C ALA A 50 1.61 7.65 -18.15
N MET A 51 0.40 8.05 -18.49
CA MET A 51 -0.58 8.38 -17.46
C MET A 51 -1.09 7.10 -16.78
N PRO A 52 -1.47 7.15 -15.49
CA PRO A 52 -1.91 5.96 -14.76
C PRO A 52 -3.09 5.23 -15.39
N PHE A 53 -3.95 5.92 -16.11
CA PHE A 53 -5.11 5.34 -16.81
C PHE A 53 -4.75 4.66 -18.14
N ASP A 54 -3.54 4.90 -18.68
CA ASP A 54 -3.08 4.24 -19.91
C ASP A 54 -2.60 2.81 -19.65
N PHE A 55 -2.47 2.41 -18.40
CA PHE A 55 -2.08 1.05 -18.05
C PHE A 55 -3.17 0.05 -18.43
N PRO A 56 -2.83 -1.04 -19.14
CA PRO A 56 -3.79 -2.06 -19.58
C PRO A 56 -4.63 -2.64 -18.44
N THR A 57 -4.03 -2.78 -17.25
CA THR A 57 -4.70 -3.29 -16.06
C THR A 57 -5.77 -2.37 -15.49
N ARG A 58 -5.81 -1.10 -15.90
CA ARG A 58 -6.86 -0.13 -15.53
C ARG A 58 -7.99 -0.04 -16.53
N GLN A 59 -7.79 -0.53 -17.75
CA GLN A 59 -8.79 -0.48 -18.83
C GLN A 59 -9.82 -1.60 -18.73
N VAL A 60 -9.70 -2.50 -17.76
CA VAL A 60 -10.65 -3.61 -17.60
C VAL A 60 -12.01 -3.08 -17.15
N PRO A 61 -13.10 -3.37 -17.90
CA PRO A 61 -14.44 -2.92 -17.56
C PRO A 61 -14.83 -3.38 -16.16
N THR A 62 -15.37 -2.46 -15.38
CA THR A 62 -15.93 -2.76 -14.06
C THR A 62 -17.44 -2.86 -14.18
N MET A 63 -18.04 -3.96 -13.72
CA MET A 63 -19.49 -4.05 -13.63
C MET A 63 -19.99 -2.96 -12.68
N ARG A 64 -20.89 -2.11 -13.17
CA ARG A 64 -21.52 -1.04 -12.42
C ARG A 64 -22.96 -1.43 -12.13
N PRO A 65 -23.32 -1.79 -10.87
CA PRO A 65 -24.72 -1.96 -10.53
C PRO A 65 -25.42 -0.59 -10.46
N GLY A 66 -26.54 -0.43 -11.15
CA GLY A 66 -27.38 0.76 -11.08
C GLY A 66 -27.14 1.78 -12.19
N LYS A 67 -27.98 2.85 -12.18
CA LYS A 67 -28.00 3.93 -13.18
C LYS A 67 -27.05 5.10 -12.87
N VAL A 68 -26.43 5.11 -11.71
CA VAL A 68 -25.52 6.20 -11.31
C VAL A 68 -24.13 5.88 -11.84
N GLY A 69 -23.70 6.64 -12.83
CA GLY A 69 -22.35 6.56 -13.39
C GLY A 69 -21.35 7.18 -12.40
N PHE A 70 -20.45 6.37 -11.86
CA PHE A 70 -19.23 6.87 -11.25
C PHE A 70 -18.04 6.16 -11.88
N ASP A 71 -16.93 6.86 -11.98
CA ASP A 71 -15.71 6.27 -12.50
C ASP A 71 -15.02 5.45 -11.40
N SER A 72 -14.86 4.16 -11.68
CA SER A 72 -14.20 3.23 -10.77
C SER A 72 -12.78 2.97 -11.24
N GLU A 73 -11.81 3.58 -10.57
CA GLU A 73 -10.40 3.31 -10.81
C GLU A 73 -9.99 2.01 -10.09
N ARG A 74 -10.10 0.90 -10.79
CA ARG A 74 -9.60 -0.39 -10.33
C ARG A 74 -8.45 -0.85 -11.21
N SER A 75 -7.43 -1.45 -10.60
CA SER A 75 -6.39 -2.16 -11.32
C SER A 75 -6.57 -3.65 -11.08
N ARG A 76 -6.66 -4.43 -12.15
CA ARG A 76 -6.68 -5.90 -12.11
C ARG A 76 -5.32 -6.41 -12.56
N GLY A 77 -4.66 -7.15 -11.71
CA GLY A 77 -3.34 -7.71 -11.95
C GLY A 77 -2.70 -8.17 -10.67
N VAL A 78 -1.67 -8.98 -10.76
CA VAL A 78 -0.93 -9.43 -9.58
C VAL A 78 -0.36 -8.22 -8.85
N GLY A 79 -0.70 -8.11 -7.57
CA GLY A 79 -0.41 -6.92 -6.75
C GLY A 79 -1.57 -5.92 -6.65
N GLY A 80 -2.60 -6.05 -7.51
CA GLY A 80 -3.78 -5.21 -7.48
C GLY A 80 -3.46 -3.71 -7.58
N LYS A 81 -4.24 -2.90 -6.89
CA LYS A 81 -4.08 -1.43 -6.90
C LYS A 81 -2.74 -0.95 -6.30
N THR A 82 -2.02 -1.79 -5.54
CA THR A 82 -0.70 -1.42 -4.99
C THR A 82 0.33 -1.12 -6.07
N MET A 83 0.13 -1.63 -7.28
CA MET A 83 1.00 -1.37 -8.42
C MET A 83 0.98 0.10 -8.85
N LEU A 84 -0.18 0.78 -8.77
CA LEU A 84 -0.45 2.08 -9.39
C LEU A 84 -0.98 3.15 -8.40
N LEU A 85 -0.68 3.06 -7.11
CA LEU A 85 -1.10 4.06 -6.12
C LEU A 85 0.07 4.93 -5.62
N ASN A 86 -0.24 6.06 -5.02
CA ASN A 86 0.77 6.93 -4.40
C ASN A 86 1.43 6.37 -3.14
N ALA A 87 0.97 5.21 -2.67
CA ALA A 87 1.48 4.52 -1.48
C ALA A 87 1.43 5.34 -0.18
N VAL A 88 0.50 6.27 -0.06
CA VAL A 88 0.22 6.92 1.24
C VAL A 88 -0.18 5.83 2.23
N ALA A 89 0.46 5.80 3.40
CA ALA A 89 0.34 4.76 4.41
C ALA A 89 0.16 5.40 5.79
N LEU A 90 -1.06 5.81 6.06
CA LEU A 90 -1.45 6.39 7.35
C LEU A 90 -1.98 5.31 8.27
N ARG A 91 -1.75 5.46 9.56
CA ARG A 91 -2.43 4.66 10.59
C ARG A 91 -3.80 5.25 10.86
N LEU A 92 -4.79 4.41 11.04
CA LEU A 92 -6.06 4.83 11.65
C LEU A 92 -5.80 5.23 13.11
N SER A 93 -6.44 6.30 13.57
CA SER A 93 -6.40 6.76 14.95
C SER A 93 -7.44 6.05 15.82
N GLN A 94 -7.41 6.29 17.12
CA GLN A 94 -8.48 5.80 18.00
C GLN A 94 -9.86 6.33 17.58
N ARG A 95 -9.92 7.55 17.06
CA ARG A 95 -11.15 8.19 16.58
C ARG A 95 -11.78 7.40 15.42
N ASP A 96 -10.98 6.89 14.49
CA ASP A 96 -11.47 6.10 13.35
C ASP A 96 -12.14 4.78 13.79
N PHE A 97 -11.66 4.17 14.89
CA PHE A 97 -12.29 2.95 15.44
C PHE A 97 -13.54 3.24 16.29
N LYS A 98 -13.73 4.45 16.74
CA LYS A 98 -14.79 4.86 17.65
C LYS A 98 -15.62 6.03 17.11
N GLY A 99 -15.94 5.96 15.80
CA GLY A 99 -16.63 7.03 15.08
C GLY A 99 -17.96 7.40 15.71
N ARG A 100 -18.77 6.42 16.15
CA ARG A 100 -20.04 6.70 16.84
C ARG A 100 -19.84 7.44 18.16
N THR A 101 -18.88 7.01 18.96
CA THR A 101 -18.56 7.64 20.24
C THR A 101 -18.09 9.08 20.07
N PHE A 102 -17.22 9.35 19.09
CA PHE A 102 -16.61 10.67 18.88
C PHE A 102 -17.45 11.62 18.03
N GLU A 103 -18.21 11.10 17.05
CA GLU A 103 -18.88 11.90 16.03
C GLU A 103 -20.40 11.73 16.03
N GLY A 104 -20.93 10.79 16.82
CA GLY A 104 -22.37 10.52 16.92
C GLY A 104 -22.95 9.77 15.71
N ALA A 105 -22.13 9.37 14.74
CA ALA A 105 -22.56 8.69 13.51
C ALA A 105 -21.77 7.40 13.27
N GLY A 106 -22.35 6.47 12.50
CA GLY A 106 -21.74 5.18 12.19
C GLY A 106 -21.83 4.18 13.34
N GLU A 107 -20.85 3.28 13.40
CA GLU A 107 -20.73 2.24 14.43
C GLU A 107 -19.32 2.24 15.01
N ASP A 108 -19.20 1.96 16.30
CA ASP A 108 -17.90 1.72 16.92
C ASP A 108 -17.42 0.32 16.58
N TRP A 109 -16.16 0.20 16.17
CA TRP A 109 -15.55 -1.11 15.98
C TRP A 109 -15.32 -1.79 17.34
N PRO A 110 -15.42 -3.14 17.41
CA PRO A 110 -15.19 -3.89 18.67
C PRO A 110 -13.71 -3.89 19.11
N ILE A 111 -12.84 -3.32 18.29
CA ILE A 111 -11.39 -3.15 18.54
C ILE A 111 -11.03 -1.66 18.57
N GLY A 112 -9.85 -1.33 19.04
CA GLY A 112 -9.30 0.03 19.05
C GLY A 112 -7.88 0.10 18.50
N TYR A 113 -7.32 1.30 18.45
CA TYR A 113 -5.98 1.52 17.92
C TYR A 113 -4.92 0.63 18.59
N LYS A 114 -4.99 0.46 19.91
CA LYS A 114 -4.00 -0.34 20.67
C LYS A 114 -3.96 -1.80 20.23
N ASP A 115 -5.08 -2.35 19.80
CA ASP A 115 -5.17 -3.73 19.34
C ASP A 115 -4.48 -3.93 18.00
N ILE A 116 -4.45 -2.88 17.16
CA ILE A 116 -3.90 -2.93 15.79
C ILE A 116 -2.48 -2.37 15.72
N ALA A 117 -2.06 -1.51 16.62
CA ALA A 117 -0.75 -0.84 16.58
C ALA A 117 0.44 -1.79 16.37
N PRO A 118 0.54 -2.98 17.01
CA PRO A 118 1.66 -3.90 16.79
C PRO A 118 1.71 -4.46 15.36
N TYR A 119 0.56 -4.59 14.71
CA TYR A 119 0.47 -5.05 13.32
C TYR A 119 0.90 -3.94 12.35
N TYR A 120 0.54 -2.68 12.62
CA TYR A 120 1.09 -1.54 11.89
C TYR A 120 2.61 -1.52 11.96
N ASP A 121 3.19 -1.67 13.15
CA ASP A 121 4.64 -1.71 13.35
C ASP A 121 5.31 -2.80 12.50
N THR A 122 4.69 -3.97 12.43
CA THR A 122 5.18 -5.10 11.64
C THR A 122 5.15 -4.78 10.15
N ILE A 123 4.02 -4.32 9.64
CA ILE A 123 3.84 -4.01 8.23
C ILE A 123 4.71 -2.83 7.79
N GLU A 124 4.82 -1.78 8.59
CA GLU A 124 5.65 -0.62 8.27
C GLU A 124 7.13 -0.99 8.08
N ARG A 125 7.64 -1.91 8.91
CA ARG A 125 9.00 -2.45 8.75
C ARG A 125 9.13 -3.29 7.47
N GLU A 126 8.14 -4.14 7.17
CA GLU A 126 8.18 -5.03 6.01
C GLU A 126 8.09 -4.27 4.70
N VAL A 127 7.16 -3.34 4.58
CA VAL A 127 6.95 -2.61 3.33
C VAL A 127 7.92 -1.43 3.17
N GLY A 128 8.45 -0.92 4.27
CA GLY A 128 9.31 0.26 4.32
C GLY A 128 8.49 1.53 4.20
N VAL A 129 7.94 2.01 5.33
CA VAL A 129 7.23 3.30 5.37
C VAL A 129 8.20 4.39 5.76
N CYS A 130 8.29 5.45 4.95
CA CYS A 130 9.01 6.67 5.30
C CYS A 130 8.06 7.71 5.87
N GLY A 131 8.57 8.56 6.75
CA GLY A 131 7.78 9.59 7.41
C GLY A 131 8.50 10.22 8.59
N ASN A 132 7.78 11.03 9.33
CA ASN A 132 8.28 11.66 10.55
C ASN A 132 7.34 11.34 11.73
N ARG A 133 7.86 11.40 12.92
CA ARG A 133 7.08 11.34 14.16
C ARG A 133 6.71 12.76 14.54
N ASP A 134 5.43 13.06 14.41
CA ASP A 134 4.91 14.43 14.56
C ASP A 134 4.10 14.60 15.85
N GLY A 135 3.82 13.51 16.59
CA GLY A 135 3.11 13.52 17.87
C GLY A 135 1.64 13.93 17.74
N LEU A 136 1.01 13.68 16.59
CA LEU A 136 -0.39 14.04 16.35
C LEU A 136 -1.32 12.94 16.83
N GLU A 137 -2.35 13.31 17.59
CA GLU A 137 -3.34 12.35 18.15
C GLU A 137 -4.13 11.65 17.03
N ASP A 138 -4.61 12.43 16.05
CA ASP A 138 -5.41 11.91 14.94
C ASP A 138 -4.55 11.27 13.83
N LEU A 139 -3.22 11.29 13.98
CA LEU A 139 -2.29 10.66 13.06
C LEU A 139 -1.17 9.96 13.86
N PRO A 140 -1.44 8.79 14.44
CA PRO A 140 -0.50 8.11 15.34
C PRO A 140 0.87 7.86 14.71
N ASP A 141 1.91 8.05 15.49
CA ASP A 141 3.28 7.79 15.06
C ASP A 141 3.55 6.29 14.90
N GLY A 142 4.49 5.99 14.00
CA GLY A 142 4.85 4.62 13.64
C GLY A 142 6.35 4.38 13.57
N ILE A 143 6.71 3.30 12.87
CA ILE A 143 8.11 2.90 12.61
C ILE A 143 8.48 3.39 11.20
N PHE A 144 9.18 4.51 11.13
CA PHE A 144 9.44 5.18 9.86
C PHE A 144 10.92 5.17 9.48
N LEU A 145 11.16 4.99 8.18
CA LEU A 145 12.39 5.39 7.51
C LEU A 145 12.46 6.93 7.46
N PRO A 146 13.64 7.53 7.21
CA PRO A 146 13.75 8.96 7.02
C PRO A 146 12.70 9.48 6.03
N PRO A 147 12.10 10.65 6.26
CA PRO A 147 11.04 11.17 5.39
C PRO A 147 11.56 11.56 4.01
N VAL A 148 10.66 11.62 3.03
CA VAL A 148 10.93 12.27 1.76
C VAL A 148 11.19 13.75 2.01
N PRO A 149 12.28 14.35 1.46
CA PRO A 149 12.57 15.77 1.65
C PRO A 149 11.41 16.67 1.19
N LEU A 150 11.15 17.71 1.92
CA LEU A 150 10.21 18.76 1.50
C LEU A 150 10.77 19.51 0.29
N LYS A 151 9.91 19.85 -0.66
CA LYS A 151 10.24 20.68 -1.81
C LYS A 151 10.19 22.16 -1.42
N CYS A 152 10.72 23.05 -2.27
CA CYS A 152 10.67 24.48 -2.03
C CYS A 152 9.23 25.01 -1.83
N SER A 153 8.27 24.47 -2.59
CA SER A 153 6.85 24.78 -2.41
C SER A 153 6.31 24.38 -1.03
N ASP A 154 6.71 23.21 -0.54
CA ASP A 154 6.27 22.70 0.75
C ASP A 154 6.84 23.55 1.90
N GLU A 155 8.08 24.06 1.74
CA GLU A 155 8.70 24.97 2.71
C GLU A 155 8.01 26.34 2.77
N ILE A 156 7.51 26.82 1.64
CA ILE A 156 6.71 28.06 1.59
C ILE A 156 5.39 27.84 2.33
N LEU A 157 4.70 26.73 2.03
CA LEU A 157 3.45 26.37 2.70
C LEU A 157 3.67 26.13 4.21
N ARG A 158 4.77 25.49 4.59
CA ARG A 158 5.11 25.26 6.00
C ARG A 158 5.27 26.57 6.78
N ARG A 159 5.92 27.58 6.19
CA ARG A 159 6.06 28.89 6.81
C ARG A 159 4.71 29.61 6.94
N ALA A 160 3.90 29.58 5.87
CA ALA A 160 2.57 30.17 5.89
C ALA A 160 1.63 29.48 6.90
N ALA A 161 1.63 28.13 6.96
CA ALA A 161 0.84 27.40 7.93
C ALA A 161 1.20 27.75 9.37
N ARG A 162 2.51 27.87 9.68
CA ARG A 162 2.97 28.26 11.02
C ARG A 162 2.48 29.64 11.45
N SER A 163 2.40 30.62 10.54
CA SER A 163 1.87 31.96 10.86
C SER A 163 0.37 31.95 11.21
N LEU A 164 -0.33 30.88 10.82
CA LEU A 164 -1.76 30.67 11.11
C LEU A 164 -2.00 29.64 12.23
N GLY A 165 -0.96 29.23 12.96
CA GLY A 165 -1.05 28.19 13.99
C GLY A 165 -1.20 26.77 13.44
N GLY A 166 -1.03 26.56 12.14
CA GLY A 166 -1.10 25.26 11.48
C GLY A 166 0.26 24.58 11.35
N GLN A 167 0.23 23.34 10.87
CA GLN A 167 1.40 22.48 10.71
C GLN A 167 1.43 21.84 9.32
N VAL A 168 2.57 21.84 8.65
CA VAL A 168 2.84 21.02 7.47
C VAL A 168 3.84 19.93 7.85
N ILE A 169 3.43 18.70 7.72
CA ILE A 169 4.22 17.52 8.08
C ILE A 169 4.65 16.75 6.83
N HIS A 170 5.63 15.87 6.99
CA HIS A 170 6.01 14.93 5.94
C HIS A 170 4.93 13.88 5.72
N VAL A 171 4.63 13.58 4.45
CA VAL A 171 3.72 12.49 4.12
C VAL A 171 4.31 11.15 4.57
N ARG A 172 3.49 10.31 5.17
CA ARG A 172 3.84 8.91 5.49
C ARG A 172 3.54 8.04 4.27
N LYS A 173 4.58 7.46 3.70
CA LYS A 173 4.50 6.70 2.44
C LYS A 173 5.18 5.34 2.57
N ALA A 174 4.56 4.31 2.04
CA ALA A 174 5.19 3.01 1.86
C ALA A 174 6.19 3.08 0.68
N THR A 175 7.31 3.76 0.92
CA THR A 175 8.37 4.04 -0.06
C THR A 175 9.71 4.04 0.66
N LEU A 176 10.67 3.29 0.14
CA LEU A 176 12.01 3.24 0.68
C LEU A 176 12.76 4.54 0.39
N THR A 177 13.21 5.23 1.41
CA THR A 177 14.15 6.34 1.32
C THR A 177 15.60 5.89 1.58
N VAL A 178 15.75 4.67 2.09
CA VAL A 178 17.02 3.97 2.28
C VAL A 178 16.92 2.61 1.56
N PRO A 179 17.94 2.18 0.80
CA PRO A 179 17.86 0.92 0.07
C PRO A 179 17.89 -0.28 1.01
N THR A 180 17.28 -1.38 0.57
CA THR A 180 17.39 -2.70 1.20
C THR A 180 18.28 -3.62 0.35
N LYS A 181 18.43 -4.89 0.76
CA LYS A 181 19.15 -5.88 -0.05
C LYS A 181 18.50 -6.18 -1.41
N THR A 182 17.20 -5.98 -1.53
CA THR A 182 16.39 -6.40 -2.69
C THR A 182 15.69 -5.25 -3.41
N ARG A 183 15.58 -4.07 -2.80
CA ARG A 183 14.87 -2.91 -3.31
C ARG A 183 15.74 -1.66 -3.22
N LEU A 184 15.77 -0.85 -4.26
CA LEU A 184 16.50 0.41 -4.28
C LEU A 184 15.76 1.51 -3.51
N ALA A 185 16.46 2.58 -3.15
CA ALA A 185 15.85 3.76 -2.60
C ALA A 185 15.11 4.56 -3.67
N CYS A 186 14.14 5.34 -3.26
CA CYS A 186 13.39 6.26 -4.13
C CYS A 186 14.32 7.35 -4.67
N HIS A 187 14.25 7.59 -5.98
CA HIS A 187 14.95 8.68 -6.66
C HIS A 187 14.07 9.92 -6.89
N PHE A 188 12.92 9.99 -6.21
CA PHE A 188 12.03 11.15 -6.15
C PHE A 188 11.46 11.62 -7.50
N CYS A 189 11.24 10.72 -8.46
CA CYS A 189 10.70 11.05 -9.79
C CYS A 189 9.28 11.64 -9.76
N GLY A 190 8.51 11.42 -8.69
CA GLY A 190 7.14 11.93 -8.55
C GLY A 190 6.05 11.06 -9.22
N ASN A 191 6.42 10.05 -10.00
CA ASN A 191 5.52 9.30 -10.87
C ASN A 191 4.95 8.02 -10.23
N CYS A 192 4.76 8.00 -8.90
CA CYS A 192 4.34 6.79 -8.17
C CYS A 192 3.04 6.15 -8.70
N MET A 193 2.13 6.95 -9.27
CA MET A 193 0.87 6.44 -9.84
C MET A 193 1.07 5.74 -11.20
N ALA A 194 2.18 5.96 -11.87
CA ALA A 194 2.54 5.29 -13.12
C ALA A 194 3.40 4.03 -12.90
N GLY A 195 3.56 3.60 -11.65
CA GLY A 195 4.39 2.47 -11.27
C GLY A 195 5.70 2.88 -10.60
N CYS A 196 6.59 1.92 -10.38
CA CYS A 196 7.92 2.17 -9.81
C CYS A 196 8.91 1.14 -10.33
N ASP A 197 9.74 1.53 -11.26
CA ASP A 197 10.74 0.70 -11.93
C ASP A 197 11.86 0.20 -10.99
N VAL A 198 12.18 0.99 -9.97
CA VAL A 198 13.19 0.62 -8.95
C VAL A 198 12.61 -0.09 -7.73
N VAL A 199 11.30 -0.34 -7.73
CA VAL A 199 10.56 -1.02 -6.63
C VAL A 199 10.73 -0.33 -5.26
N ALA A 200 11.12 0.95 -5.23
CA ALA A 200 11.21 1.71 -3.98
C ALA A 200 9.83 1.89 -3.35
N LYS A 201 8.82 2.20 -4.17
CA LYS A 201 7.42 2.21 -3.73
C LYS A 201 6.93 0.79 -3.50
N TYR A 202 6.24 0.59 -2.39
CA TYR A 202 5.62 -0.70 -2.09
C TYR A 202 4.61 -1.11 -3.17
N ASN A 203 4.71 -2.37 -3.57
CA ASN A 203 3.65 -3.11 -4.24
C ASN A 203 3.65 -4.55 -3.71
N SER A 204 2.47 -5.16 -3.70
CA SER A 204 2.28 -6.50 -3.16
C SER A 204 2.97 -7.58 -4.00
N ALA A 205 3.03 -7.41 -5.33
CA ALA A 205 3.61 -8.39 -6.24
C ALA A 205 5.09 -8.64 -5.94
N ASP A 206 5.89 -7.58 -5.82
CA ASP A 206 7.33 -7.70 -5.64
C ASP A 206 7.74 -7.89 -4.17
N VAL A 207 6.97 -7.33 -3.23
CA VAL A 207 7.36 -7.33 -1.80
C VAL A 207 6.89 -8.55 -1.06
N HIS A 208 5.69 -9.04 -1.37
CA HIS A 208 5.08 -10.16 -0.66
C HIS A 208 4.96 -11.42 -1.52
N ILE A 209 4.39 -11.28 -2.72
CA ILE A 209 4.02 -12.44 -3.54
C ILE A 209 5.24 -13.11 -4.15
N ALA A 210 6.10 -12.39 -4.84
CA ALA A 210 7.27 -12.97 -5.50
C ALA A 210 8.20 -13.73 -4.54
N PRO A 211 8.56 -13.21 -3.34
CA PRO A 211 9.32 -13.99 -2.37
C PRO A 211 8.57 -15.22 -1.83
N ALA A 212 7.24 -15.13 -1.68
CA ALA A 212 6.43 -16.24 -1.21
C ALA A 212 6.31 -17.35 -2.27
N GLU A 213 6.20 -17.02 -3.55
CA GLU A 213 6.26 -18.00 -4.66
C GLU A 213 7.63 -18.69 -4.73
N GLN A 214 8.74 -17.93 -4.56
CA GLN A 214 10.10 -18.50 -4.52
C GLN A 214 10.29 -19.52 -3.39
N SER A 215 9.51 -19.42 -2.31
CA SER A 215 9.52 -20.43 -1.25
C SER A 215 8.85 -21.75 -1.64
N GLY A 216 8.17 -21.82 -2.80
CA GLY A 216 7.37 -22.96 -3.24
C GLY A 216 6.06 -23.18 -2.47
N ARG A 217 5.67 -22.22 -1.63
CA ARG A 217 4.47 -22.31 -0.78
C ARG A 217 3.28 -21.52 -1.32
N VAL A 218 3.50 -20.63 -2.28
CA VAL A 218 2.44 -19.80 -2.88
C VAL A 218 2.40 -20.05 -4.39
N THR A 219 1.20 -20.18 -4.91
CA THR A 219 0.89 -20.21 -6.36
C THR A 219 -0.16 -19.13 -6.66
N VAL A 220 0.02 -18.37 -7.74
CA VAL A 220 -0.92 -17.34 -8.22
C VAL A 220 -1.47 -17.77 -9.56
#